data_44063a6097d2289025c962c53e3e9129
#
_entry.id   44063a6097d2289025c962c53e3e9129
#
_cell.length_a   1.000
_cell.length_b   1.000
_cell.length_c   1.000
_cell.angle_alpha   90.00
_cell.angle_beta   90.00
_cell.angle_gamma   90.00
#
_symmetry.space_group_name_H-M   'P 1'
#
loop_
_entity.id
_entity.type
_entity.pdbx_description
1 polymer ?
#
loop_
_entity_poly.entity_id
_entity_poly.type
_entity_poly.pdbx_seq_one_letter_code
_entity_poly.pdbx_strand_id
1 'polypeptide(L)'
;LYDTVRDGVADISWIVYGYTPGKFVNTMIAELPGIPGNARQKSVAFQKTHEKFFAQSGEAKGVQVLANYTHGPGMANTVKKVTSYKELEGVKMRIGGGVANGIGKSLGVAGVGAPAPKVYELISGGVADGVFFPFETMHAFKIAELAKYSLHNPDGMYTTAFAIILNDDAYADLDDTQRSCVDGMRGVDLARTIGWFWD
;
A
#
# COMPACT_ATOMS: atom_id res chain seq x y z
N LEU A 1 -1.12 11.95 -5.15
CA LEU A 1 -1.42 11.21 -6.39
C LEU A 1 -2.93 11.04 -6.66
N TYR A 2 -3.74 10.77 -5.62
CA TYR A 2 -5.20 10.70 -5.83
C TYR A 2 -5.74 11.99 -6.45
N ASP A 3 -5.49 13.13 -5.79
CA ASP A 3 -5.97 14.43 -6.29
C ASP A 3 -5.38 14.78 -7.67
N THR A 4 -4.15 14.38 -7.93
CA THR A 4 -3.48 14.57 -9.24
C THR A 4 -4.27 13.90 -10.38
N VAL A 5 -4.79 12.69 -10.14
CA VAL A 5 -5.64 11.99 -11.13
C VAL A 5 -7.05 12.55 -11.14
N ARG A 6 -7.67 12.76 -9.97
CA ARG A 6 -9.02 13.32 -9.88
C ARG A 6 -9.15 14.66 -10.59
N ASP A 7 -8.14 15.52 -10.44
CA ASP A 7 -8.15 16.88 -11.01
C ASP A 7 -7.61 16.95 -12.45
N GLY A 8 -7.41 15.80 -13.11
CA GLY A 8 -7.00 15.71 -14.51
C GLY A 8 -5.56 16.16 -14.80
N VAL A 9 -4.68 16.25 -13.77
CA VAL A 9 -3.25 16.55 -13.98
C VAL A 9 -2.52 15.32 -14.53
N ALA A 10 -3.03 14.13 -14.24
CA ALA A 10 -2.64 12.86 -14.86
C ALA A 10 -3.88 12.01 -15.09
N ASP A 11 -3.90 11.27 -16.20
CA ASP A 11 -5.03 10.44 -16.57
C ASP A 11 -5.13 9.18 -15.70
N ILE A 12 -3.99 8.55 -15.40
CA ILE A 12 -3.91 7.30 -14.65
C ILE A 12 -2.75 7.34 -13.66
N SER A 13 -2.94 6.70 -12.50
CA SER A 13 -1.86 6.45 -11.55
C SER A 13 -2.18 5.26 -10.65
N TRP A 14 -1.14 4.68 -10.04
CA TRP A 14 -1.33 3.88 -8.85
C TRP A 14 -1.31 4.78 -7.60
N ILE A 15 -2.08 4.41 -6.60
CA ILE A 15 -2.14 5.15 -5.33
C ILE A 15 -1.95 4.22 -4.14
N VAL A 16 -1.46 4.80 -3.05
CA VAL A 16 -1.46 4.23 -1.70
C VAL A 16 -2.58 4.91 -0.93
N TYR A 17 -3.60 4.18 -0.54
CA TYR A 17 -4.75 4.75 0.18
C TYR A 17 -4.35 5.45 1.47
N GLY A 18 -3.43 4.86 2.22
CA GLY A 18 -2.90 5.42 3.47
C GLY A 18 -2.15 6.76 3.34
N TYR A 19 -1.80 7.20 2.11
CA TYR A 19 -1.17 8.50 1.88
C TYR A 19 -2.17 9.67 1.84
N THR A 20 -3.47 9.39 1.89
CA THR A 20 -4.54 10.41 1.95
C THR A 20 -5.37 10.20 3.23
N PRO A 21 -4.84 10.59 4.41
CA PRO A 21 -5.49 10.34 5.70
C PRO A 21 -6.90 10.91 5.76
N GLY A 22 -7.83 10.15 6.33
CA GLY A 22 -9.21 10.57 6.56
C GLY A 22 -10.14 10.45 5.36
N LYS A 23 -9.61 10.21 4.14
CA LYS A 23 -10.45 10.06 2.95
C LYS A 23 -10.91 8.61 2.73
N PHE A 24 -9.99 7.68 2.80
CA PHE A 24 -10.21 6.26 2.51
C PHE A 24 -10.30 5.46 3.83
N VAL A 25 -11.49 5.34 4.38
CA VAL A 25 -11.72 4.67 5.67
C VAL A 25 -12.08 3.20 5.50
N ASN A 26 -13.01 2.89 4.58
CA ASN A 26 -13.48 1.53 4.33
C ASN A 26 -12.37 0.64 3.76
N THR A 27 -11.57 1.19 2.84
CA THR A 27 -10.46 0.47 2.20
C THR A 27 -9.37 0.05 3.18
N MET A 28 -9.25 0.71 4.34
CA MET A 28 -8.31 0.35 5.41
C MET A 28 -8.53 -1.06 5.97
N ILE A 29 -9.69 -1.67 5.77
CA ILE A 29 -9.94 -3.05 6.20
C ILE A 29 -8.92 -4.02 5.61
N ALA A 30 -8.44 -3.77 4.39
CA ALA A 30 -7.46 -4.62 3.74
C ALA A 30 -6.06 -4.57 4.40
N GLU A 31 -5.80 -3.53 5.22
CA GLU A 31 -4.52 -3.33 5.89
C GLU A 31 -4.46 -3.96 7.29
N LEU A 32 -5.58 -4.47 7.81
CA LEU A 32 -5.65 -5.00 9.16
C LEU A 32 -4.72 -6.22 9.33
N PRO A 33 -4.05 -6.34 10.49
CA PRO A 33 -3.27 -7.53 10.81
C PRO A 33 -4.14 -8.77 10.92
N GLY A 34 -3.55 -9.95 10.70
CA GLY A 34 -4.24 -11.23 10.88
C GLY A 34 -5.10 -11.66 9.68
N ILE A 35 -5.14 -10.92 8.58
CA ILE A 35 -5.75 -11.39 7.33
C ILE A 35 -4.82 -12.41 6.70
N PRO A 36 -5.23 -13.70 6.57
CA PRO A 36 -4.36 -14.73 6.02
C PRO A 36 -4.21 -14.63 4.51
N GLY A 37 -3.18 -15.28 3.97
CA GLY A 37 -2.93 -15.42 2.54
C GLY A 37 -1.80 -14.54 2.02
N ASN A 38 -1.37 -14.86 0.81
CA ASN A 38 -0.35 -14.13 0.06
C ASN A 38 -0.93 -12.86 -0.60
N ALA A 39 -0.09 -12.06 -1.27
CA ALA A 39 -0.51 -10.82 -1.91
C ALA A 39 -1.60 -11.04 -2.95
N ARG A 40 -1.48 -12.08 -3.78
CA ARG A 40 -2.47 -12.43 -4.79
C ARG A 40 -3.84 -12.74 -4.18
N GLN A 41 -3.88 -13.55 -3.13
CA GLN A 41 -5.13 -13.93 -2.46
C GLN A 41 -5.79 -12.72 -1.80
N LYS A 42 -5.00 -11.90 -1.08
CA LYS A 42 -5.47 -10.67 -0.41
C LYS A 42 -5.96 -9.65 -1.43
N SER A 43 -5.25 -9.45 -2.55
CA SER A 43 -5.66 -8.54 -3.62
C SER A 43 -7.01 -8.94 -4.23
N VAL A 44 -7.20 -10.22 -4.54
CA VAL A 44 -8.48 -10.73 -5.05
C VAL A 44 -9.61 -10.54 -4.03
N ALA A 45 -9.35 -10.85 -2.76
CA ALA A 45 -10.33 -10.68 -1.70
C ALA A 45 -10.70 -9.20 -1.50
N PHE A 46 -9.69 -8.31 -1.50
CA PHE A 46 -9.89 -6.87 -1.38
C PHE A 46 -10.71 -6.31 -2.54
N GLN A 47 -10.36 -6.66 -3.79
CA GLN A 47 -11.11 -6.22 -4.95
C GLN A 47 -12.57 -6.65 -4.90
N LYS A 48 -12.85 -7.92 -4.59
CA LYS A 48 -14.23 -8.43 -4.45
C LYS A 48 -15.01 -7.73 -3.31
N THR A 49 -14.32 -7.44 -2.20
CA THR A 49 -14.91 -6.71 -1.08
C THR A 49 -15.26 -5.28 -1.49
N HIS A 50 -14.36 -4.61 -2.20
CA HIS A 50 -14.60 -3.28 -2.74
C HIS A 50 -15.79 -3.26 -3.69
N GLU A 51 -15.84 -4.15 -4.68
CA GLU A 51 -16.95 -4.23 -5.64
C GLU A 51 -18.29 -4.44 -4.94
N LYS A 52 -18.34 -5.28 -3.92
CA LYS A 52 -19.57 -5.64 -3.22
C LYS A 52 -20.04 -4.58 -2.22
N PHE A 53 -19.12 -3.91 -1.52
CA PHE A 53 -19.47 -3.11 -0.35
C PHE A 53 -19.01 -1.64 -0.44
N PHE A 54 -17.95 -1.31 -1.18
CA PHE A 54 -17.31 0.00 -1.10
C PHE A 54 -17.38 0.81 -2.40
N ALA A 55 -17.69 0.18 -3.53
CA ALA A 55 -17.76 0.88 -4.82
C ALA A 55 -18.72 2.10 -4.79
N GLN A 56 -19.76 2.02 -3.98
CA GLN A 56 -20.76 3.09 -3.83
C GLN A 56 -20.55 3.98 -2.60
N SER A 57 -19.46 3.81 -1.86
CA SER A 57 -19.18 4.60 -0.63
C SER A 57 -18.84 6.06 -0.90
N GLY A 58 -18.50 6.40 -2.16
CA GLY A 58 -18.04 7.74 -2.54
C GLY A 58 -16.58 8.04 -2.18
N GLU A 59 -15.84 7.11 -1.59
CA GLU A 59 -14.42 7.32 -1.26
C GLU A 59 -13.57 7.61 -2.49
N ALA A 60 -13.88 7.00 -3.64
CA ALA A 60 -13.16 7.16 -4.91
C ALA A 60 -13.87 8.11 -5.90
N LYS A 61 -14.65 9.09 -5.40
CA LYS A 61 -15.38 10.03 -6.26
C LYS A 61 -14.43 10.81 -7.18
N GLY A 62 -14.75 10.84 -8.49
CA GLY A 62 -13.99 11.57 -9.51
C GLY A 62 -12.92 10.72 -10.19
N VAL A 63 -12.86 9.42 -9.89
CA VAL A 63 -11.97 8.47 -10.57
C VAL A 63 -12.61 7.10 -10.71
N GLN A 64 -12.25 6.40 -11.77
CA GLN A 64 -12.52 4.97 -11.95
C GLN A 64 -11.46 4.16 -11.19
N VAL A 65 -11.86 3.27 -10.31
CA VAL A 65 -10.97 2.29 -9.70
C VAL A 65 -10.86 1.09 -10.64
N LEU A 66 -9.70 0.89 -11.24
CA LEU A 66 -9.46 -0.22 -12.17
C LEU A 66 -9.15 -1.51 -11.42
N ALA A 67 -8.35 -1.43 -10.36
CA ALA A 67 -8.10 -2.55 -9.46
C ALA A 67 -7.70 -2.06 -8.08
N ASN A 68 -8.13 -2.79 -7.06
CA ASN A 68 -7.59 -2.71 -5.70
C ASN A 68 -6.66 -3.90 -5.47
N TYR A 69 -5.54 -3.68 -4.79
CA TYR A 69 -4.59 -4.74 -4.49
C TYR A 69 -3.78 -4.43 -3.23
N THR A 70 -3.04 -5.43 -2.76
CA THR A 70 -2.15 -5.32 -1.61
C THR A 70 -0.78 -5.89 -1.95
N HIS A 71 0.24 -5.50 -1.19
CA HIS A 71 1.52 -6.21 -1.17
C HIS A 71 1.49 -7.47 -0.30
N GLY A 72 2.57 -8.21 -0.27
CA GLY A 72 2.78 -9.36 0.62
C GLY A 72 2.87 -8.97 2.10
N PRO A 73 3.36 -9.87 2.98
CA PRO A 73 3.48 -9.60 4.40
C PRO A 73 4.39 -8.40 4.70
N GLY A 74 3.84 -7.35 5.33
CA GLY A 74 4.61 -6.20 5.79
C GLY A 74 5.35 -6.51 7.10
N MET A 75 6.60 -6.08 7.20
CA MET A 75 7.51 -6.41 8.30
C MET A 75 8.20 -5.17 8.86
N ALA A 76 8.77 -5.29 10.05
CA ALA A 76 9.68 -4.31 10.60
C ALA A 76 11.12 -4.65 10.18
N ASN A 77 11.76 -3.74 9.43
CA ASN A 77 13.14 -3.89 8.98
C ASN A 77 13.98 -2.79 9.63
N THR A 78 15.14 -3.14 10.20
CA THR A 78 15.92 -2.24 11.05
C THR A 78 17.40 -2.22 10.68
N VAL A 79 18.06 -1.08 10.92
CA VAL A 79 19.50 -0.91 10.75
C VAL A 79 20.27 -1.67 11.82
N LYS A 80 19.79 -1.63 13.07
CA LYS A 80 20.36 -2.38 14.19
C LYS A 80 19.54 -3.65 14.43
N LYS A 81 20.20 -4.70 14.89
CA LYS A 81 19.56 -5.97 15.20
C LYS A 81 18.49 -5.78 16.29
N VAL A 82 17.28 -6.24 16.01
CA VAL A 82 16.18 -6.44 16.95
C VAL A 82 15.70 -7.88 16.83
N THR A 83 15.24 -8.46 17.92
CA THR A 83 14.85 -9.88 18.00
C THR A 83 13.39 -10.07 18.42
N SER A 84 12.74 -8.98 18.84
CA SER A 84 11.33 -9.00 19.25
C SER A 84 10.66 -7.66 18.94
N TYR A 85 9.35 -7.66 18.82
CA TYR A 85 8.57 -6.44 18.66
C TYR A 85 8.69 -5.47 19.84
N LYS A 86 8.97 -5.98 21.05
CA LYS A 86 9.19 -5.15 22.24
C LYS A 86 10.42 -4.26 22.12
N GLU A 87 11.44 -4.73 21.41
CA GLU A 87 12.67 -3.95 21.18
C GLU A 87 12.51 -2.83 20.15
N LEU A 88 11.34 -2.74 19.50
CA LEU A 88 11.00 -1.62 18.61
C LEU A 88 10.59 -0.36 19.38
N GLU A 89 10.29 -0.44 20.68
CA GLU A 89 9.93 0.71 21.49
C GLU A 89 11.00 1.81 21.41
N GLY A 90 10.59 3.03 21.03
CA GLY A 90 11.50 4.17 20.86
C GLY A 90 12.32 4.16 19.56
N VAL A 91 12.32 3.08 18.78
CA VAL A 91 13.06 3.04 17.51
C VAL A 91 12.37 3.95 16.49
N LYS A 92 13.14 4.77 15.78
CA LYS A 92 12.64 5.65 14.73
C LYS A 92 12.32 4.83 13.48
N MET A 93 11.05 4.50 13.30
CA MET A 93 10.58 3.69 12.17
C MET A 93 9.87 4.55 11.13
N ARG A 94 10.33 4.50 9.87
CA ARG A 94 9.52 5.09 8.81
C ARG A 94 8.25 4.27 8.62
N ILE A 95 7.10 4.95 8.57
CA ILE A 95 5.78 4.37 8.38
C ILE A 95 5.06 5.08 7.25
N GLY A 96 4.42 4.30 6.36
CA GLY A 96 3.76 4.82 5.17
C GLY A 96 2.37 5.42 5.38
N GLY A 97 1.79 5.29 6.56
CA GLY A 97 0.42 5.74 6.83
C GLY A 97 -0.55 4.57 7.06
N GLY A 98 -1.85 4.86 6.99
CA GLY A 98 -2.88 3.84 7.13
C GLY A 98 -2.88 3.12 8.49
N VAL A 99 -3.27 1.85 8.49
CA VAL A 99 -3.29 1.00 9.70
C VAL A 99 -1.90 0.82 10.29
N ALA A 100 -0.84 0.85 9.47
CA ALA A 100 0.54 0.75 9.95
C ALA A 100 0.91 1.82 10.98
N ASN A 101 0.30 3.03 10.93
CA ASN A 101 0.48 4.06 11.97
C ASN A 101 -0.06 3.61 13.33
N GLY A 102 -1.23 2.97 13.35
CA GLY A 102 -1.81 2.41 14.57
C GLY A 102 -0.94 1.30 15.16
N ILE A 103 -0.43 0.41 14.30
CA ILE A 103 0.50 -0.66 14.69
C ILE A 103 1.78 -0.07 15.28
N GLY A 104 2.38 0.92 14.61
CA GLY A 104 3.56 1.60 15.11
C GLY A 104 3.35 2.23 16.50
N LYS A 105 2.22 2.90 16.71
CA LYS A 105 1.84 3.44 18.02
C LYS A 105 1.71 2.34 19.08
N SER A 106 1.07 1.23 18.75
CA SER A 106 0.90 0.09 19.67
C SER A 106 2.23 -0.56 20.06
N LEU A 107 3.21 -0.52 19.17
CA LEU A 107 4.57 -1.03 19.41
C LEU A 107 5.50 0.03 20.07
N GLY A 108 5.01 1.23 20.33
CA GLY A 108 5.80 2.30 20.95
C GLY A 108 6.92 2.86 20.05
N VAL A 109 6.86 2.65 18.72
CA VAL A 109 7.91 3.19 17.83
C VAL A 109 7.81 4.70 17.69
N ALA A 110 8.95 5.36 17.51
CA ALA A 110 9.00 6.76 17.09
C ALA A 110 8.74 6.84 15.58
N GLY A 111 7.46 7.04 15.20
CA GLY A 111 7.03 7.00 13.80
C GLY A 111 7.51 8.20 12.99
N VAL A 112 8.16 7.94 11.85
CA VAL A 112 8.54 8.93 10.85
C VAL A 112 7.66 8.74 9.62
N GLY A 113 6.67 9.62 9.44
CA GLY A 113 5.72 9.56 8.31
C GLY A 113 6.37 10.06 7.02
N ALA A 114 6.46 9.21 6.00
CA ALA A 114 6.98 9.60 4.69
C ALA A 114 6.53 8.63 3.59
N PRO A 115 6.41 9.08 2.31
CA PRO A 115 6.17 8.19 1.18
C PRO A 115 7.39 7.30 0.89
N ALA A 116 7.16 6.15 0.24
CA ALA A 116 8.18 5.15 -0.02
C ALA A 116 9.45 5.69 -0.72
N PRO A 117 9.40 6.57 -1.73
CA PRO A 117 10.60 7.09 -2.40
C PRO A 117 11.58 7.85 -1.49
N LYS A 118 11.12 8.33 -0.32
CA LYS A 118 11.96 9.07 0.63
C LYS A 118 12.72 8.17 1.62
N VAL A 119 12.43 6.88 1.65
CA VAL A 119 12.93 5.98 2.69
C VAL A 119 14.44 5.84 2.67
N TYR A 120 15.04 5.72 1.49
CA TYR A 120 16.50 5.59 1.38
C TYR A 120 17.22 6.80 2.00
N GLU A 121 16.77 8.02 1.67
CA GLU A 121 17.34 9.26 2.24
C GLU A 121 17.16 9.33 3.76
N LEU A 122 15.99 8.94 4.27
CA LEU A 122 15.70 8.96 5.71
C LEU A 122 16.59 8.00 6.50
N ILE A 123 16.83 6.80 5.98
CA ILE A 123 17.65 5.80 6.68
C ILE A 123 19.14 6.13 6.52
N SER A 124 19.61 6.45 5.31
CA SER A 124 21.01 6.80 5.07
C SER A 124 21.44 8.08 5.80
N GLY A 125 20.51 9.03 5.95
CA GLY A 125 20.71 10.27 6.71
C GLY A 125 20.52 10.13 8.24
N GLY A 126 20.19 8.94 8.76
CA GLY A 126 20.00 8.69 10.20
C GLY A 126 18.72 9.34 10.80
N VAL A 127 17.79 9.77 9.95
CA VAL A 127 16.48 10.29 10.40
C VAL A 127 15.57 9.16 10.85
N ALA A 128 15.68 7.98 10.21
CA ALA A 128 15.01 6.75 10.60
C ALA A 128 16.04 5.62 10.81
N ASP A 129 15.78 4.77 11.81
CA ASP A 129 16.58 3.59 12.15
C ASP A 129 15.98 2.30 11.58
N GLY A 130 14.86 2.41 10.89
CA GLY A 130 14.18 1.28 10.27
C GLY A 130 12.93 1.70 9.48
N VAL A 131 12.26 0.70 8.92
CA VAL A 131 11.10 0.91 8.04
C VAL A 131 10.11 -0.25 8.15
N PHE A 132 8.84 0.08 8.05
CA PHE A 132 7.80 -0.91 7.78
C PHE A 132 7.67 -1.07 6.26
N PHE A 133 8.16 -2.21 5.74
CA PHE A 133 8.11 -2.61 4.34
C PHE A 133 7.95 -4.12 4.19
N PRO A 134 7.33 -4.61 3.12
CA PRO A 134 7.46 -5.99 2.69
C PRO A 134 8.84 -6.21 2.03
N PHE A 135 9.24 -7.47 1.84
CA PHE A 135 10.59 -7.80 1.33
C PHE A 135 10.84 -7.28 -0.08
N GLU A 136 9.88 -7.34 -0.97
CA GLU A 136 9.98 -6.88 -2.36
C GLU A 136 10.37 -5.38 -2.40
N THR A 137 9.76 -4.59 -1.54
CA THR A 137 10.00 -3.16 -1.44
C THR A 137 11.40 -2.84 -0.90
N MET A 138 11.94 -3.69 -0.02
CA MET A 138 13.31 -3.57 0.49
C MET A 138 14.35 -3.62 -0.63
N HIS A 139 14.12 -4.50 -1.60
CA HIS A 139 15.01 -4.62 -2.76
C HIS A 139 14.79 -3.47 -3.75
N ALA A 140 13.54 -3.18 -4.12
CA ALA A 140 13.19 -2.17 -5.12
C ALA A 140 13.70 -0.77 -4.76
N PHE A 141 13.72 -0.41 -3.47
CA PHE A 141 14.22 0.88 -2.99
C PHE A 141 15.64 0.81 -2.39
N LYS A 142 16.38 -0.30 -2.59
CA LYS A 142 17.75 -0.52 -2.08
C LYS A 142 17.88 -0.40 -0.56
N ILE A 143 16.80 -0.63 0.16
CA ILE A 143 16.77 -0.48 1.63
C ILE A 143 17.49 -1.65 2.32
N ALA A 144 17.54 -2.83 1.69
CA ALA A 144 18.26 -3.99 2.21
C ALA A 144 19.77 -3.74 2.42
N GLU A 145 20.35 -2.76 1.73
CA GLU A 145 21.74 -2.34 1.93
C GLU A 145 21.94 -1.61 3.28
N LEU A 146 20.91 -0.95 3.77
CA LEU A 146 20.92 -0.10 4.97
C LEU A 146 20.30 -0.80 6.18
N ALA A 147 19.08 -1.32 6.06
CA ALA A 147 18.35 -2.02 7.11
C ALA A 147 18.44 -3.53 6.88
N LYS A 148 19.42 -4.16 7.54
CA LYS A 148 19.83 -5.55 7.29
C LYS A 148 19.12 -6.58 8.16
N TYR A 149 18.30 -6.15 9.10
CA TYR A 149 17.62 -7.04 10.05
C TYR A 149 16.11 -6.90 9.87
N SER A 150 15.40 -8.03 9.85
CA SER A 150 13.95 -8.08 9.71
C SER A 150 13.35 -8.93 10.82
N LEU A 151 12.31 -8.42 11.46
CA LEU A 151 11.44 -9.24 12.30
C LEU A 151 10.44 -9.97 11.38
N HIS A 152 10.75 -11.23 11.11
CA HIS A 152 9.95 -12.06 10.23
C HIS A 152 8.69 -12.55 10.94
N ASN A 153 7.54 -12.28 10.34
CA ASN A 153 6.26 -12.87 10.68
C ASN A 153 5.64 -13.41 9.37
N PRO A 154 5.39 -14.71 9.24
CA PRO A 154 4.86 -15.30 8.00
C PRO A 154 3.57 -14.64 7.50
N ASP A 155 2.67 -14.22 8.39
CA ASP A 155 1.42 -13.56 8.05
C ASP A 155 1.57 -12.03 7.90
N GLY A 156 2.75 -11.50 8.24
CA GLY A 156 3.01 -10.06 8.29
C GLY A 156 2.38 -9.37 9.50
N MET A 157 2.81 -8.13 9.74
CA MET A 157 2.19 -7.24 10.72
C MET A 157 1.00 -6.49 10.11
N TYR A 158 1.04 -6.25 8.80
CA TYR A 158 0.07 -5.47 8.02
C TYR A 158 0.23 -5.79 6.53
N THR A 159 -0.70 -5.31 5.73
CA THR A 159 -0.48 -5.04 4.31
C THR A 159 -0.77 -3.57 4.04
N THR A 160 -0.46 -3.08 2.84
CA THR A 160 -0.88 -1.75 2.39
C THR A 160 -1.91 -1.91 1.30
N ALA A 161 -2.96 -1.13 1.36
CA ALA A 161 -4.00 -1.05 0.35
C ALA A 161 -3.60 -0.08 -0.76
N PHE A 162 -3.65 -0.56 -2.00
CA PHE A 162 -3.35 0.19 -3.21
C PHE A 162 -4.52 0.15 -4.19
N ALA A 163 -4.54 1.10 -5.12
CA ALA A 163 -5.37 1.01 -6.32
C ALA A 163 -4.62 1.51 -7.57
N ILE A 164 -5.06 1.02 -8.72
CA ILE A 164 -4.87 1.71 -10.00
C ILE A 164 -6.15 2.52 -10.23
N ILE A 165 -5.99 3.81 -10.45
CA ILE A 165 -7.10 4.73 -10.69
C ILE A 165 -6.93 5.47 -12.02
N LEU A 166 -8.05 5.75 -12.68
CA LEU A 166 -8.15 6.48 -13.94
C LEU A 166 -9.10 7.66 -13.73
N ASN A 167 -8.75 8.82 -14.25
CA ASN A 167 -9.61 10.01 -14.22
C ASN A 167 -10.95 9.76 -14.92
N ASP A 168 -12.06 10.24 -14.35
CA ASP A 168 -13.41 10.03 -14.91
C ASP A 168 -13.58 10.67 -16.28
N ASP A 169 -13.04 11.88 -16.49
CA ASP A 169 -13.15 12.59 -17.77
C ASP A 169 -12.27 11.91 -18.82
N ALA A 170 -11.04 11.53 -18.47
CA ALA A 170 -10.17 10.75 -19.36
C ALA A 170 -10.79 9.40 -19.77
N TYR A 171 -11.51 8.73 -18.85
CA TYR A 171 -12.27 7.54 -19.21
C TYR A 171 -13.45 7.84 -20.14
N ALA A 172 -14.16 8.94 -19.93
CA ALA A 172 -15.28 9.36 -20.78
C ALA A 172 -14.85 9.72 -22.20
N ASP A 173 -13.63 10.24 -22.37
CA ASP A 173 -13.05 10.62 -23.67
C ASP A 173 -12.58 9.40 -24.50
N LEU A 174 -12.51 8.19 -23.91
CA LEU A 174 -12.16 6.97 -24.65
C LEU A 174 -13.24 6.62 -25.68
N ASP A 175 -12.83 6.17 -26.87
CA ASP A 175 -13.75 5.56 -27.82
C ASP A 175 -14.23 4.17 -27.32
N ASP A 176 -15.22 3.61 -28.00
CA ASP A 176 -15.86 2.34 -27.59
C ASP A 176 -14.85 1.17 -27.57
N THR A 177 -13.88 1.15 -28.48
CA THR A 177 -12.85 0.11 -28.56
C THR A 177 -11.88 0.23 -27.38
N GLN A 178 -11.40 1.44 -27.12
CA GLN A 178 -10.51 1.75 -26.00
C GLN A 178 -11.19 1.47 -24.66
N ARG A 179 -12.43 1.90 -24.51
CA ARG A 179 -13.24 1.65 -23.31
C ARG A 179 -13.44 0.17 -23.04
N SER A 180 -13.80 -0.59 -24.09
CA SER A 180 -13.94 -2.05 -24.01
C SER A 180 -12.64 -2.73 -23.60
N CYS A 181 -11.50 -2.24 -24.07
CA CYS A 181 -10.18 -2.75 -23.67
C CYS A 181 -9.92 -2.49 -22.18
N VAL A 182 -10.14 -1.26 -21.69
CA VAL A 182 -9.95 -0.92 -20.28
C VAL A 182 -10.89 -1.75 -19.39
N ASP A 183 -12.16 -1.86 -19.76
CA ASP A 183 -13.15 -2.64 -19.00
C ASP A 183 -12.84 -4.14 -18.98
N GLY A 184 -12.27 -4.66 -20.04
CA GLY A 184 -11.82 -6.06 -20.12
C GLY A 184 -10.63 -6.40 -19.24
N MET A 185 -9.83 -5.39 -18.85
CA MET A 185 -8.65 -5.59 -18.01
C MET A 185 -8.87 -5.29 -16.52
N ARG A 186 -9.94 -4.55 -16.16
CA ARG A 186 -10.16 -4.08 -14.77
C ARG A 186 -10.72 -5.18 -13.86
N GLY A 187 -10.76 -4.87 -12.56
CA GLY A 187 -11.42 -5.70 -11.56
C GLY A 187 -10.56 -6.84 -11.04
N VAL A 188 -11.19 -7.99 -10.78
CA VAL A 188 -10.56 -9.13 -10.08
C VAL A 188 -9.36 -9.69 -10.83
N ASP A 189 -9.39 -9.71 -12.17
CA ASP A 189 -8.28 -10.28 -12.95
C ASP A 189 -7.05 -9.39 -12.94
N LEU A 190 -7.23 -8.08 -13.01
CA LEU A 190 -6.13 -7.13 -12.83
C LEU A 190 -5.57 -7.20 -11.40
N ALA A 191 -6.43 -7.21 -10.39
CA ALA A 191 -6.03 -7.35 -8.99
C ALA A 191 -5.24 -8.64 -8.74
N ARG A 192 -5.68 -9.76 -9.34
CA ARG A 192 -4.99 -11.05 -9.28
C ARG A 192 -3.60 -10.99 -9.91
N THR A 193 -3.50 -10.37 -11.08
CA THR A 193 -2.24 -10.24 -11.82
C THR A 193 -1.26 -9.38 -11.05
N ILE A 194 -1.69 -8.22 -10.56
CA ILE A 194 -0.82 -7.34 -9.77
C ILE A 194 -0.39 -8.03 -8.47
N GLY A 195 -1.33 -8.67 -7.75
CA GLY A 195 -1.02 -9.40 -6.53
C GLY A 195 -0.02 -10.55 -6.74
N TRP A 196 -0.03 -11.19 -7.92
CA TRP A 196 0.96 -12.20 -8.26
C TRP A 196 2.38 -11.63 -8.40
N PHE A 197 2.53 -10.42 -8.89
CA PHE A 197 3.83 -9.74 -8.96
C PHE A 197 4.39 -9.35 -7.58
N TRP A 198 3.54 -9.34 -6.55
CA TRP A 198 3.93 -9.06 -5.17
C TRP A 198 4.21 -10.32 -4.34
N ASP A 199 3.98 -11.51 -4.87
CA ASP A 199 4.30 -12.82 -4.28
C ASP A 199 5.70 -13.29 -4.68
#